data_1e0c8b827e7293b8b9361dda3d0c7aab
#
_entry.id   1e0c8b827e7293b8b9361dda3d0c7aab
#
_cell.length_a   1.000
_cell.length_b   1.000
_cell.length_c   1.000
_cell.angle_alpha   90.00
_cell.angle_beta   90.00
_cell.angle_gamma   90.00
#
_symmetry.space_group_name_H-M   'P 1'
#
loop_
_entity.id
_entity.type
_entity.pdbx_description
1 polymer ?
#
loop_
_entity_poly.entity_id
_entity_poly.type
_entity_poly.pdbx_seq_one_letter_code
_entity_poly.pdbx_strand_id
1 'polypeptide(L)'
;MRKITRNIAGLIFFLILALFSSSCKPELKSDLPIVQLTIDGNKILVEVANTESTRMSGLMFRSEMGSDNGMLFVFSDDKSRAFWMKNTLIPLSIEFMDEKGVIENTLEMPPQTEQTFMSAGPAKYALEMNAGWYTKHGIKPGDMVVGATTSPSSKDQDVN
;
A
#
# COMPACT_ATOMS: atom_id res chain seq x y z
N MET A 1 28.50 62.19 35.60
CA MET A 1 28.71 61.40 34.35
C MET A 1 28.46 59.96 34.64
N ARG A 2 27.29 59.38 34.27
CA ARG A 2 26.95 57.98 34.47
C ARG A 2 27.16 57.26 33.15
N LYS A 3 28.07 56.28 33.10
CA LYS A 3 28.29 55.43 31.96
C LYS A 3 27.20 54.32 31.92
N ILE A 4 26.43 54.29 30.84
CA ILE A 4 25.47 53.25 30.55
C ILE A 4 26.20 52.20 29.72
N THR A 5 26.59 51.09 30.35
CA THR A 5 27.05 49.87 29.65
C THR A 5 25.82 49.05 29.26
N ARG A 6 25.49 49.04 27.96
CA ARG A 6 24.42 48.17 27.41
C ARG A 6 24.97 46.78 27.19
N ASN A 7 24.43 45.83 27.96
CA ASN A 7 24.68 44.39 27.76
C ASN A 7 24.05 43.90 26.45
N ILE A 8 24.88 43.56 25.46
CA ILE A 8 24.49 43.02 24.16
C ILE A 8 24.60 41.47 24.16
N ALA A 9 24.72 40.83 25.30
CA ALA A 9 24.90 39.37 25.40
C ALA A 9 23.61 38.53 25.49
N GLY A 10 22.41 39.16 25.43
CA GLY A 10 21.14 38.49 25.63
C GLY A 10 20.32 38.11 24.37
N LEU A 11 20.80 38.46 23.16
CA LEU A 11 19.95 38.39 21.97
C LEU A 11 20.35 37.33 20.93
N ILE A 12 21.30 36.43 21.21
CA ILE A 12 21.77 35.42 20.24
C ILE A 12 21.34 34.00 20.63
N PHE A 13 20.61 33.80 21.73
CA PHE A 13 20.24 32.44 22.19
C PHE A 13 18.84 31.98 21.78
N PHE A 14 18.11 32.73 20.96
CA PHE A 14 16.72 32.43 20.61
C PHE A 14 16.46 32.06 19.15
N LEU A 15 17.50 31.79 18.34
CA LEU A 15 17.32 31.56 16.90
C LEU A 15 17.81 30.23 16.36
N ILE A 16 17.98 29.19 17.19
CA ILE A 16 18.31 27.82 16.71
C ILE A 16 17.35 26.79 17.35
N LEU A 17 16.05 27.04 17.24
CA LEU A 17 15.03 26.02 17.51
C LEU A 17 14.07 25.98 16.33
N ALA A 18 14.60 25.80 15.13
CA ALA A 18 13.79 25.61 13.95
C ALA A 18 14.28 24.37 13.19
N LEU A 19 13.32 23.47 12.93
CA LEU A 19 13.33 22.53 11.84
C LEU A 19 14.09 21.21 11.99
N PHE A 20 13.75 20.43 13.00
CA PHE A 20 13.68 18.98 12.79
C PHE A 20 12.21 18.58 12.69
N SER A 21 11.56 18.99 11.62
CA SER A 21 10.35 18.28 11.17
C SER A 21 10.83 16.94 10.61
N SER A 22 11.05 15.98 11.50
CA SER A 22 11.23 14.59 11.11
C SER A 22 9.91 14.17 10.47
N SER A 23 9.85 14.20 9.14
CA SER A 23 8.76 13.60 8.38
C SER A 23 8.83 12.10 8.66
N CYS A 24 8.11 11.67 9.68
CA CYS A 24 7.90 10.26 9.96
C CYS A 24 7.05 9.72 8.80
N LYS A 25 7.71 9.19 7.76
CA LYS A 25 7.02 8.37 6.77
C LYS A 25 6.50 7.16 7.53
N PRO A 26 5.20 6.83 7.42
CA PRO A 26 4.70 5.60 8.01
C PRO A 26 5.47 4.43 7.41
N GLU A 27 6.28 3.79 8.24
CA GLU A 27 7.06 2.61 7.87
C GLU A 27 6.10 1.43 7.87
N LEU A 28 6.13 0.65 6.78
CA LEU A 28 5.40 -0.63 6.70
C LEU A 28 5.92 -1.56 7.80
N LYS A 29 5.19 -1.64 8.91
CA LYS A 29 5.45 -2.60 9.99
C LYS A 29 4.70 -3.89 9.69
N SER A 30 5.29 -4.75 8.89
CA SER A 30 4.74 -6.04 8.54
C SER A 30 5.86 -7.07 8.47
N ASP A 31 5.60 -8.28 8.93
CA ASP A 31 6.49 -9.44 8.76
C ASP A 31 6.36 -10.06 7.36
N LEU A 32 5.51 -9.51 6.49
CA LEU A 32 5.32 -9.99 5.13
C LEU A 32 6.45 -9.51 4.21
N PRO A 33 6.81 -10.30 3.19
CA PRO A 33 7.73 -9.84 2.15
C PRO A 33 7.22 -8.55 1.51
N ILE A 34 8.12 -7.58 1.31
CA ILE A 34 7.82 -6.32 0.63
C ILE A 34 8.49 -6.34 -0.73
N VAL A 35 7.74 -6.05 -1.78
CA VAL A 35 8.26 -5.95 -3.14
C VAL A 35 7.91 -4.59 -3.75
N GLN A 36 8.76 -4.14 -4.67
CA GLN A 36 8.47 -2.97 -5.49
C GLN A 36 7.79 -3.42 -6.78
N LEU A 37 6.62 -2.86 -7.05
CA LEU A 37 5.92 -3.00 -8.33
C LEU A 37 5.96 -1.67 -9.09
N THR A 38 5.66 -1.75 -10.39
CA THR A 38 5.53 -0.56 -11.25
C THR A 38 4.29 -0.68 -12.12
N ILE A 39 3.46 0.36 -12.15
CA ILE A 39 2.26 0.44 -12.97
C ILE A 39 2.31 1.78 -13.71
N ASP A 40 2.37 1.75 -15.04
CA ASP A 40 2.47 2.95 -15.89
C ASP A 40 3.51 3.97 -15.38
N GLY A 41 4.72 3.47 -15.05
CA GLY A 41 5.82 4.29 -14.53
C GLY A 41 5.75 4.66 -13.05
N ASN A 42 4.61 4.46 -12.39
CA ASN A 42 4.45 4.72 -10.96
C ASN A 42 5.00 3.55 -10.13
N LYS A 43 5.94 3.84 -9.23
CA LYS A 43 6.54 2.86 -8.32
C LYS A 43 5.76 2.79 -7.03
N ILE A 44 5.41 1.58 -6.60
CA ILE A 44 4.71 1.30 -5.36
C ILE A 44 5.46 0.25 -4.54
N LEU A 45 5.30 0.27 -3.23
CA LEU A 45 5.81 -0.75 -2.32
C LEU A 45 4.64 -1.53 -1.75
N VAL A 46 4.63 -2.84 -1.96
CA VAL A 46 3.52 -3.68 -1.53
C VAL A 46 3.99 -4.84 -0.67
N GLU A 47 3.21 -5.15 0.34
CA GLU A 47 3.33 -6.38 1.11
C GLU A 47 2.75 -7.53 0.30
N VAL A 48 3.34 -8.72 0.41
CA VAL A 48 2.89 -9.90 -0.36
C VAL A 48 2.13 -10.86 0.52
N ALA A 49 0.83 -11.01 0.28
CA ALA A 49 -0.04 -11.99 0.90
C ALA A 49 -0.15 -13.23 -0.01
N ASN A 50 0.68 -14.24 0.21
CA ASN A 50 0.80 -15.43 -0.64
C ASN A 50 0.38 -16.74 0.04
N THR A 51 0.08 -16.73 1.34
CA THR A 51 -0.49 -17.88 2.06
C THR A 51 -1.98 -17.67 2.31
N GLU A 52 -2.71 -18.72 2.62
CA GLU A 52 -4.13 -18.60 2.97
C GLU A 52 -4.35 -17.69 4.18
N SER A 53 -3.55 -17.85 5.24
CA SER A 53 -3.63 -17.02 6.43
C SER A 53 -3.38 -15.55 6.14
N THR A 54 -2.33 -15.22 5.37
CA THR A 54 -2.00 -13.82 5.05
C THR A 54 -3.04 -13.18 4.14
N ARG A 55 -3.60 -13.94 3.17
CA ARG A 55 -4.70 -13.45 2.33
C ARG A 55 -5.98 -13.23 3.12
N MET A 56 -6.29 -14.11 4.10
CA MET A 56 -7.47 -13.92 4.97
C MET A 56 -7.35 -12.71 5.88
N SER A 57 -6.16 -12.42 6.38
CA SER A 57 -5.91 -11.25 7.23
C SER A 57 -5.92 -9.95 6.41
N GLY A 58 -5.32 -9.95 5.22
CA GLY A 58 -5.25 -8.78 4.36
C GLY A 58 -4.81 -7.52 5.12
N LEU A 59 -5.49 -6.41 4.86
CA LEU A 59 -5.28 -5.11 5.49
C LEU A 59 -6.20 -4.86 6.71
N MET A 60 -6.78 -5.91 7.31
CA MET A 60 -7.63 -5.78 8.50
C MET A 60 -6.92 -5.06 9.64
N PHE A 61 -7.69 -4.26 10.40
CA PHE A 61 -7.28 -3.51 11.59
C PHE A 61 -6.22 -2.43 11.38
N ARG A 62 -5.84 -2.13 10.13
CA ARG A 62 -4.95 -1.01 9.84
C ARG A 62 -5.72 0.30 9.87
N SER A 63 -5.17 1.29 10.57
CA SER A 63 -5.72 2.64 10.66
C SER A 63 -5.22 3.57 9.57
N GLU A 64 -4.09 3.22 8.93
CA GLU A 64 -3.46 4.02 7.88
C GLU A 64 -2.57 3.15 6.98
N MET A 65 -2.28 3.65 5.78
CA MET A 65 -1.32 3.06 4.84
C MET A 65 -0.64 4.20 4.07
N GLY A 66 0.66 4.06 3.80
CA GLY A 66 1.40 5.05 3.02
C GLY A 66 0.77 5.30 1.65
N SER A 67 0.94 6.50 1.08
CA SER A 67 0.28 6.91 -0.17
C SER A 67 0.50 5.96 -1.34
N ASP A 68 1.73 5.43 -1.45
CA ASP A 68 2.16 4.55 -2.54
C ASP A 68 2.48 3.13 -2.02
N ASN A 69 1.83 2.75 -0.92
CA ASN A 69 1.90 1.43 -0.35
C ASN A 69 0.61 0.65 -0.63
N GLY A 70 0.72 -0.68 -0.63
CA GLY A 70 -0.42 -1.56 -0.87
C GLY A 70 -0.17 -2.98 -0.41
N MET A 71 -1.08 -3.88 -0.80
CA MET A 71 -0.93 -5.32 -0.59
C MET A 71 -1.23 -6.08 -1.87
N LEU A 72 -0.27 -6.91 -2.28
CA LEU A 72 -0.42 -7.84 -3.39
C LEU A 72 -0.84 -9.22 -2.87
N PHE A 73 -1.99 -9.68 -3.30
CA PHE A 73 -2.49 -11.04 -3.05
C PHE A 73 -2.06 -11.94 -4.20
N VAL A 74 -1.35 -13.01 -3.89
CA VAL A 74 -0.89 -14.00 -4.85
C VAL A 74 -1.63 -15.31 -4.61
N PHE A 75 -2.30 -15.83 -5.65
CA PHE A 75 -3.05 -17.07 -5.57
C PHE A 75 -2.31 -18.19 -6.28
N SER A 76 -2.52 -19.44 -5.82
CA SER A 76 -1.93 -20.64 -6.45
C SER A 76 -2.60 -20.99 -7.78
N ASP A 77 -3.86 -20.60 -7.96
CA ASP A 77 -4.68 -20.83 -9.15
C ASP A 77 -5.27 -19.51 -9.69
N ASP A 78 -5.94 -19.55 -10.83
CA ASP A 78 -6.56 -18.44 -11.54
C ASP A 78 -8.10 -18.55 -11.57
N LYS A 79 -8.71 -18.69 -10.41
CA LYS A 79 -10.18 -18.70 -10.25
C LYS A 79 -10.73 -17.29 -10.06
N SER A 80 -12.04 -17.15 -10.18
CA SER A 80 -12.73 -15.93 -9.74
C SER A 80 -12.48 -15.67 -8.27
N ARG A 81 -12.21 -14.42 -7.90
CA ARG A 81 -11.90 -13.96 -6.55
C ARG A 81 -13.01 -13.11 -5.99
N ALA A 82 -13.19 -13.27 -4.67
CA ALA A 82 -14.16 -12.50 -3.89
C ALA A 82 -13.45 -11.88 -2.70
N PHE A 83 -13.61 -10.58 -2.53
CA PHE A 83 -13.08 -9.81 -1.41
C PHE A 83 -14.20 -9.13 -0.64
N TRP A 84 -13.93 -8.79 0.59
CA TRP A 84 -14.80 -8.01 1.47
C TRP A 84 -13.96 -7.05 2.30
N MET A 85 -14.61 -6.09 2.95
CA MET A 85 -13.94 -5.07 3.77
C MET A 85 -14.22 -5.25 5.28
N LYS A 86 -14.65 -6.43 5.70
CA LYS A 86 -14.87 -6.71 7.12
C LYS A 86 -13.58 -6.46 7.91
N ASN A 87 -13.68 -5.70 9.00
CA ASN A 87 -12.56 -5.29 9.85
C ASN A 87 -11.47 -4.46 9.15
N THR A 88 -11.66 -4.03 7.90
CA THR A 88 -10.74 -3.13 7.20
C THR A 88 -11.20 -1.70 7.42
N LEU A 89 -10.38 -0.91 8.15
CA LEU A 89 -10.77 0.41 8.66
C LEU A 89 -10.54 1.54 7.66
N ILE A 90 -9.65 1.33 6.70
CA ILE A 90 -9.29 2.31 5.66
C ILE A 90 -10.05 2.01 4.36
N PRO A 91 -10.48 3.04 3.62
CA PRO A 91 -11.06 2.84 2.30
C PRO A 91 -9.98 2.40 1.30
N LEU A 92 -10.30 1.42 0.45
CA LEU A 92 -9.38 0.84 -0.51
C LEU A 92 -9.95 0.84 -1.93
N SER A 93 -9.04 0.77 -2.91
CA SER A 93 -9.34 0.35 -4.28
C SER A 93 -8.65 -0.98 -4.52
N ILE A 94 -9.30 -1.91 -5.20
CA ILE A 94 -8.72 -3.22 -5.58
C ILE A 94 -8.68 -3.37 -7.08
N GLU A 95 -7.59 -3.92 -7.59
CA GLU A 95 -7.46 -4.39 -8.97
C GLU A 95 -7.25 -5.89 -9.00
N PHE A 96 -7.96 -6.55 -9.93
CA PHE A 96 -7.79 -7.96 -10.22
C PHE A 96 -7.00 -8.12 -11.51
N MET A 97 -6.05 -9.06 -11.50
CA MET A 97 -5.13 -9.26 -12.61
C MET A 97 -5.07 -10.73 -13.02
N ASP A 98 -4.86 -10.95 -14.31
CA ASP A 98 -4.60 -12.25 -14.89
C ASP A 98 -3.22 -12.81 -14.50
N GLU A 99 -2.86 -13.98 -15.02
CA GLU A 99 -1.57 -14.63 -14.80
C GLU A 99 -0.36 -13.84 -15.34
N LYS A 100 -0.59 -12.89 -16.25
CA LYS A 100 0.45 -12.04 -16.85
C LYS A 100 0.62 -10.71 -16.09
N GLY A 101 -0.25 -10.43 -15.11
CA GLY A 101 -0.28 -9.17 -14.39
C GLY A 101 -1.03 -8.06 -15.11
N VAL A 102 -1.88 -8.42 -16.09
CA VAL A 102 -2.75 -7.46 -16.79
C VAL A 102 -4.02 -7.23 -15.96
N ILE A 103 -4.35 -5.96 -15.73
CA ILE A 103 -5.53 -5.55 -14.96
C ILE A 103 -6.80 -5.88 -15.75
N GLU A 104 -7.74 -6.61 -15.14
CA GLU A 104 -9.02 -6.97 -15.72
C GLU A 104 -10.15 -6.05 -15.25
N ASN A 105 -10.17 -5.70 -13.96
CA ASN A 105 -11.14 -4.75 -13.41
C ASN A 105 -10.62 -4.09 -12.13
N THR A 106 -11.14 -2.89 -11.86
CA THR A 106 -10.86 -2.08 -10.68
C THR A 106 -12.15 -1.79 -9.94
N LEU A 107 -12.16 -1.92 -8.61
CA LEU A 107 -13.33 -1.65 -7.77
C LEU A 107 -12.92 -0.76 -6.57
N GLU A 108 -13.81 0.18 -6.21
CA GLU A 108 -13.68 0.96 -4.98
C GLU A 108 -14.40 0.24 -3.84
N MET A 109 -13.73 0.13 -2.71
CA MET A 109 -14.19 -0.64 -1.55
C MET A 109 -14.33 0.25 -0.33
N PRO A 110 -15.56 0.64 0.05
CA PRO A 110 -15.81 1.38 1.30
C PRO A 110 -15.38 0.57 2.53
N PRO A 111 -14.82 1.22 3.58
CA PRO A 111 -14.36 0.53 4.77
C PRO A 111 -15.51 -0.18 5.50
N GLN A 112 -15.17 -1.27 6.18
CA GLN A 112 -16.06 -2.04 7.07
C GLN A 112 -17.34 -2.58 6.42
N THR A 113 -17.43 -2.62 5.09
CA THR A 113 -18.58 -3.25 4.42
C THR A 113 -18.38 -4.76 4.30
N GLU A 114 -19.48 -5.50 4.45
CA GLU A 114 -19.53 -6.94 4.18
C GLU A 114 -20.02 -7.25 2.74
N GLN A 115 -20.17 -6.22 1.91
CA GLN A 115 -20.43 -6.40 0.49
C GLN A 115 -19.27 -7.18 -0.15
N THR A 116 -19.61 -8.05 -1.10
CA THR A 116 -18.63 -8.82 -1.86
C THR A 116 -18.20 -8.06 -3.12
N PHE A 117 -16.89 -7.96 -3.31
CA PHE A 117 -16.25 -7.37 -4.49
C PHE A 117 -15.61 -8.50 -5.31
N MET A 118 -16.06 -8.66 -6.56
CA MET A 118 -15.70 -9.79 -7.40
C MET A 118 -14.74 -9.39 -8.52
N SER A 119 -13.79 -10.30 -8.84
CA SER A 119 -13.07 -10.20 -10.10
C SER A 119 -14.02 -10.39 -11.28
N ALA A 120 -13.73 -9.73 -12.42
CA ALA A 120 -14.51 -9.87 -13.65
C ALA A 120 -14.38 -11.27 -14.27
N GLY A 121 -13.27 -11.95 -14.00
CA GLY A 121 -12.95 -13.28 -14.48
C GLY A 121 -12.02 -14.02 -13.51
N PRO A 122 -11.34 -15.10 -13.98
CA PRO A 122 -10.27 -15.74 -13.23
C PRO A 122 -9.13 -14.74 -12.95
N ALA A 123 -8.68 -14.65 -11.68
CA ALA A 123 -7.63 -13.73 -11.29
C ALA A 123 -6.51 -14.46 -10.53
N LYS A 124 -5.29 -14.32 -11.02
CA LYS A 124 -4.07 -14.85 -10.41
C LYS A 124 -3.56 -13.95 -9.31
N TYR A 125 -3.78 -12.65 -9.45
CA TYR A 125 -3.34 -11.62 -8.50
C TYR A 125 -4.50 -10.66 -8.19
N ALA A 126 -4.44 -10.06 -7.00
CA ALA A 126 -5.20 -8.87 -6.68
C ALA A 126 -4.28 -7.87 -5.98
N LEU A 127 -4.49 -6.57 -6.20
CA LEU A 127 -3.69 -5.51 -5.61
C LEU A 127 -4.60 -4.51 -4.94
N GLU A 128 -4.44 -4.33 -3.63
CA GLU A 128 -5.13 -3.31 -2.85
C GLU A 128 -4.23 -2.10 -2.64
N MET A 129 -4.78 -0.92 -2.94
CA MET A 129 -4.17 0.40 -2.72
C MET A 129 -5.14 1.30 -1.96
N ASN A 130 -4.68 2.46 -1.48
CA ASN A 130 -5.58 3.48 -0.94
C ASN A 130 -6.67 3.84 -1.96
N ALA A 131 -7.89 4.09 -1.48
CA ALA A 131 -9.03 4.44 -2.33
C ALA A 131 -8.69 5.60 -3.28
N GLY A 132 -9.07 5.46 -4.55
CA GLY A 132 -8.83 6.43 -5.61
C GLY A 132 -7.40 6.49 -6.13
N TRP A 133 -6.47 5.65 -5.64
CA TRP A 133 -5.08 5.69 -6.09
C TRP A 133 -4.97 5.43 -7.59
N TYR A 134 -5.65 4.42 -8.12
CA TYR A 134 -5.64 4.07 -9.54
C TYR A 134 -6.19 5.19 -10.41
N THR A 135 -7.35 5.74 -10.06
CA THR A 135 -7.97 6.86 -10.77
C THR A 135 -7.07 8.09 -10.79
N LYS A 136 -6.42 8.41 -9.67
CA LYS A 136 -5.49 9.54 -9.56
C LYS A 136 -4.29 9.40 -10.50
N HIS A 137 -3.82 8.18 -10.75
CA HIS A 137 -2.66 7.89 -11.60
C HIS A 137 -3.05 7.50 -13.04
N GLY A 138 -4.34 7.52 -13.39
CA GLY A 138 -4.84 7.20 -14.73
C GLY A 138 -4.79 5.71 -15.09
N ILE A 139 -4.62 4.85 -14.08
CA ILE A 139 -4.54 3.39 -14.25
C ILE A 139 -5.93 2.82 -14.55
N LYS A 140 -5.99 1.86 -15.46
CA LYS A 140 -7.25 1.30 -15.96
C LYS A 140 -7.10 -0.17 -16.39
N PRO A 141 -8.20 -0.90 -16.56
CA PRO A 141 -8.18 -2.23 -17.17
C PRO A 141 -7.43 -2.25 -18.51
N GLY A 142 -6.57 -3.24 -18.68
CA GLY A 142 -5.63 -3.40 -19.78
C GLY A 142 -4.20 -2.95 -19.47
N ASP A 143 -3.97 -2.14 -18.44
CA ASP A 143 -2.63 -1.77 -17.99
C ASP A 143 -1.95 -2.97 -17.30
N MET A 144 -0.62 -2.96 -17.23
CA MET A 144 0.18 -4.07 -16.69
C MET A 144 0.87 -3.67 -15.39
N VAL A 145 0.79 -4.54 -14.40
CA VAL A 145 1.53 -4.42 -13.13
C VAL A 145 2.84 -5.19 -13.25
N VAL A 146 3.92 -4.47 -13.52
CA VAL A 146 5.26 -5.05 -13.67
C VAL A 146 5.81 -5.45 -12.30
N GLY A 147 6.29 -6.69 -12.20
CA GLY A 147 6.82 -7.28 -10.96
C GLY A 147 5.82 -8.18 -10.22
N ALA A 148 4.52 -8.13 -10.54
CA ALA A 148 3.52 -9.01 -9.91
C ALA A 148 3.85 -10.50 -10.14
N THR A 149 4.22 -10.87 -11.34
CA THR A 149 4.51 -12.26 -11.75
C THR A 149 5.81 -12.84 -11.16
N THR A 150 6.71 -11.97 -10.68
CA THR A 150 7.98 -12.37 -10.05
C THR A 150 7.91 -12.31 -8.52
N SER A 151 6.77 -11.97 -7.96
CA SER A 151 6.55 -11.91 -6.51
C SER A 151 6.57 -13.31 -5.89
N PRO A 152 7.03 -13.46 -4.62
CA PRO A 152 7.10 -14.76 -3.95
C PRO A 152 5.76 -15.49 -3.98
N SER A 153 5.75 -16.72 -4.45
CA SER A 153 4.56 -17.58 -4.45
C SER A 153 4.49 -18.41 -3.17
N SER A 154 3.31 -18.99 -2.89
CA SER A 154 3.16 -19.90 -1.75
C SER A 154 4.07 -21.14 -1.82
N LYS A 155 4.55 -21.51 -3.01
CA LYS A 155 5.46 -22.64 -3.21
C LYS A 155 6.89 -22.36 -2.71
N ASP A 156 7.26 -21.11 -2.57
CA ASP A 156 8.61 -20.69 -2.16
C ASP A 156 8.78 -20.75 -0.62
N GLN A 157 7.71 -21.00 0.13
CA GLN A 157 7.73 -21.06 1.61
C GLN A 157 7.82 -22.47 2.17
N ASP A 158 7.59 -23.51 1.34
CA ASP A 158 7.62 -24.92 1.77
C ASP A 158 9.04 -25.55 1.68
N VAL A 159 10.11 -24.75 1.47
CA VAL A 159 11.49 -25.20 1.29
C VAL A 159 12.39 -24.64 2.41
N ASN A 160 12.01 -24.91 3.68
CA ASN A 160 12.95 -24.82 4.81
C ASN A 160 12.55 -25.78 5.91
#